data_e2621d9804b13306a119b207781b1e74
#
_entry.id   e2621d9804b13306a119b207781b1e74
#
_cell.length_a   1.000
_cell.length_b   1.000
_cell.length_c   1.000
_cell.angle_alpha   90.00
_cell.angle_beta   90.00
_cell.angle_gamma   90.00
#
_symmetry.space_group_name_H-M   'P 1'
#
loop_
_entity.id
_entity.type
_entity.pdbx_description
1 polymer ?
#
loop_
_entity_poly.entity_id
_entity_poly.type
_entity_poly.pdbx_seq_one_letter_code
_entity_poly.pdbx_strand_id
1 'polypeptide(L)'
;MTNGMMAYAGVAAGFAIAAAAIALFAVTARADDEAPLMLKRDGFFYVNARTTTVDGKDYVSHQMYVEVRIPAKQTHPYPIVMVHGGTMSGTNYIGTPDGREGWAQYFVRQGYAVYVVDQPGRARSGYLAAAYGPMHNVERGNALSRFVAQEKFKLWPQAALHTQWPGTGEPDDPATVQLAASQMPAIADFAAQQFLNRDALLALLEKIGPAILLTHSQAGAFGWPVADGRPDLVKAILAIEPNGPPFYQVEFKGAPDYFKQGPLTLPYGITAVPLTYSPPIKDASELKFVQQEKADAPGLVRCYAQAEPARQLPNLQKMPILVLTAEASYHAPYDHCTVNYLRQAGVTPTYIRLADIGIKGNSHVMMLEKNNKEIAAVIAKWLDQKVPARE
;
A
#
# COMPACT_ATOMS: atom_id res chain seq x y z
N MET A 1 15.18 24.11 89.81
CA MET A 1 14.33 23.05 90.28
C MET A 1 13.04 23.14 89.44
N THR A 2 12.59 22.05 88.95
CA THR A 2 11.40 21.67 88.17
C THR A 2 11.62 21.42 86.69
N ASN A 3 11.62 20.13 86.40
CA ASN A 3 11.67 19.53 85.09
C ASN A 3 10.31 19.71 84.35
N GLY A 4 10.39 20.14 83.10
CA GLY A 4 9.26 20.11 82.17
C GLY A 4 9.53 19.09 81.06
N MET A 5 8.84 17.95 81.13
CA MET A 5 8.81 16.93 80.10
C MET A 5 7.99 17.42 78.88
N MET A 6 8.61 17.51 77.72
CA MET A 6 7.90 17.68 76.46
C MET A 6 7.52 16.32 75.88
N ALA A 7 6.24 16.12 75.69
CA ALA A 7 5.67 14.97 75.01
C ALA A 7 5.73 15.16 73.49
N TYR A 8 6.37 14.24 72.77
CA TYR A 8 6.33 14.18 71.32
C TYR A 8 5.08 13.40 70.89
N ALA A 9 4.16 14.12 70.19
CA ALA A 9 3.04 13.51 69.50
C ALA A 9 3.52 13.01 68.14
N GLY A 10 3.52 11.67 67.97
CA GLY A 10 3.82 11.05 66.67
C GLY A 10 2.65 11.17 65.71
N VAL A 11 2.92 11.77 64.57
CA VAL A 11 1.99 11.80 63.42
C VAL A 11 2.24 10.55 62.62
N ALA A 12 1.33 9.58 62.65
CA ALA A 12 1.32 8.41 61.79
C ALA A 12 0.78 8.84 60.40
N ALA A 13 1.67 9.00 59.42
CA ALA A 13 1.28 9.21 58.03
C ALA A 13 0.89 7.83 57.41
N GLY A 14 -0.40 7.63 57.23
CA GLY A 14 -0.93 6.48 56.49
C GLY A 14 -0.64 6.59 54.99
N PHE A 15 0.25 5.73 54.48
CA PHE A 15 0.41 5.55 53.03
C PHE A 15 -0.75 4.76 52.50
N ALA A 16 -1.69 5.42 51.80
CA ALA A 16 -2.67 4.76 50.95
C ALA A 16 -2.00 4.29 49.66
N ILE A 17 -1.72 3.00 49.56
CA ILE A 17 -1.28 2.36 48.31
C ILE A 17 -2.49 2.27 47.41
N ALA A 18 -2.59 3.16 46.43
CA ALA A 18 -3.55 3.02 45.33
C ALA A 18 -3.06 1.86 44.43
N ALA A 19 -3.67 0.70 44.57
CA ALA A 19 -3.50 -0.40 43.63
C ALA A 19 -4.17 -0.03 42.30
N ALA A 20 -3.37 0.48 41.35
CA ALA A 20 -3.83 0.60 39.96
C ALA A 20 -4.04 -0.81 39.40
N ALA A 21 -5.28 -1.22 39.25
CA ALA A 21 -5.65 -2.41 38.52
C ALA A 21 -5.26 -2.22 37.04
N ILE A 22 -4.11 -2.76 36.65
CA ILE A 22 -3.75 -2.92 35.24
C ILE A 22 -4.70 -4.00 34.71
N ALA A 23 -5.80 -3.59 34.04
CA ALA A 23 -6.61 -4.48 33.26
C ALA A 23 -5.73 -4.98 32.09
N LEU A 24 -5.14 -6.16 32.23
CA LEU A 24 -4.61 -6.91 31.12
C LEU A 24 -5.79 -7.26 30.22
N PHE A 25 -6.02 -6.45 29.19
CA PHE A 25 -6.83 -6.88 28.07
C PHE A 25 -6.04 -7.99 27.38
N ALA A 26 -6.34 -9.24 27.74
CA ALA A 26 -5.98 -10.37 26.93
C ALA A 26 -6.74 -10.18 25.60
N VAL A 27 -6.05 -9.64 24.58
CA VAL A 27 -6.45 -9.84 23.21
C VAL A 27 -6.34 -11.35 23.02
N THR A 28 -7.45 -12.05 23.17
CA THR A 28 -7.56 -13.42 22.70
C THR A 28 -7.45 -13.32 21.18
N ALA A 29 -6.21 -13.37 20.66
CA ALA A 29 -5.98 -13.66 19.28
C ALA A 29 -6.72 -14.97 19.05
N ARG A 30 -7.83 -14.93 18.30
CA ARG A 30 -8.38 -16.10 17.68
C ARG A 30 -7.28 -16.60 16.77
N ALA A 31 -6.50 -17.58 17.25
CA ALA A 31 -5.67 -18.35 16.36
C ALA A 31 -6.62 -18.90 15.31
N ASP A 32 -6.41 -18.50 14.05
CA ASP A 32 -7.07 -19.20 12.96
C ASP A 32 -6.76 -20.69 13.16
N ASP A 33 -7.75 -21.57 13.12
CA ASP A 33 -7.59 -23.04 13.18
C ASP A 33 -6.86 -23.58 11.93
N GLU A 34 -6.05 -22.75 11.29
CA GLU A 34 -5.27 -23.12 10.12
C GLU A 34 -4.03 -23.94 10.52
N ALA A 35 -3.72 -24.93 9.71
CA ALA A 35 -2.52 -25.73 9.87
C ALA A 35 -1.26 -24.87 9.94
N PRO A 36 -0.21 -25.28 10.67
CA PRO A 36 1.06 -24.54 10.75
C PRO A 36 1.60 -24.16 9.38
N LEU A 37 2.15 -22.96 9.24
CA LEU A 37 2.79 -22.50 8.01
C LEU A 37 4.16 -23.19 7.86
N MET A 38 4.31 -24.05 6.87
CA MET A 38 5.54 -24.80 6.65
C MET A 38 6.46 -24.05 5.70
N LEU A 39 7.60 -23.61 6.19
CA LEU A 39 8.58 -22.82 5.45
C LEU A 39 9.90 -23.58 5.23
N LYS A 40 10.46 -23.47 4.02
CA LYS A 40 11.83 -23.84 3.69
C LYS A 40 12.79 -22.73 4.15
N ARG A 41 12.34 -21.46 4.08
CA ARG A 41 13.12 -20.29 4.48
C ARG A 41 12.19 -19.22 5.02
N ASP A 42 12.59 -18.67 6.16
CA ASP A 42 12.08 -17.41 6.73
C ASP A 42 13.28 -16.54 7.08
N GLY A 43 13.24 -15.25 6.76
CA GLY A 43 14.35 -14.35 7.01
C GLY A 43 14.25 -13.03 6.26
N PHE A 44 15.36 -12.31 6.19
CA PHE A 44 15.42 -11.02 5.51
C PHE A 44 16.81 -10.76 4.89
N PHE A 45 16.85 -9.75 4.03
CA PHE A 45 18.07 -9.14 3.50
C PHE A 45 17.80 -7.70 3.07
N TYR A 46 18.86 -6.99 2.70
CA TYR A 46 18.75 -5.64 2.13
C TYR A 46 19.26 -5.63 0.69
N VAL A 47 18.68 -4.73 -0.12
CA VAL A 47 19.13 -4.43 -1.48
C VAL A 47 19.36 -2.93 -1.66
N ASN A 48 20.07 -2.55 -2.72
CA ASN A 48 20.31 -1.17 -3.15
C ASN A 48 20.96 -0.25 -2.09
N ALA A 49 21.68 -0.82 -1.10
CA ALA A 49 22.41 0.01 -0.15
C ALA A 49 23.48 0.85 -0.85
N ARG A 50 23.52 2.16 -0.55
CA ARG A 50 24.50 3.13 -1.09
C ARG A 50 25.14 3.90 0.04
N THR A 51 26.28 4.51 -0.21
CA THR A 51 26.93 5.46 0.70
C THR A 51 26.48 6.86 0.39
N THR A 52 26.11 7.62 1.41
CA THR A 52 25.86 9.07 1.35
C THR A 52 26.81 9.75 2.31
N THR A 53 27.66 10.65 1.81
CA THR A 53 28.60 11.41 2.64
C THR A 53 27.93 12.69 3.13
N VAL A 54 27.93 12.90 4.46
CA VAL A 54 27.41 14.10 5.13
C VAL A 54 28.48 14.60 6.09
N ASP A 55 28.89 15.84 5.95
CA ASP A 55 29.92 16.48 6.77
C ASP A 55 31.22 15.64 6.89
N GLY A 56 31.66 15.05 5.77
CA GLY A 56 32.84 14.22 5.68
C GLY A 56 32.73 12.82 6.32
N LYS A 57 31.52 12.40 6.70
CA LYS A 57 31.24 11.07 7.26
C LYS A 57 30.34 10.27 6.33
N ASP A 58 30.62 8.99 6.20
CA ASP A 58 29.84 8.07 5.35
C ASP A 58 28.72 7.40 6.11
N TYR A 59 27.53 7.45 5.52
CA TYR A 59 26.32 6.83 6.04
C TYR A 59 25.69 5.90 4.98
N VAL A 60 25.06 4.83 5.45
CA VAL A 60 24.31 3.93 4.57
C VAL A 60 22.91 4.54 4.29
N SER A 61 22.51 4.51 3.03
CA SER A 61 21.22 5.02 2.54
C SER A 61 20.73 4.22 1.35
N HIS A 62 19.53 4.53 0.84
CA HIS A 62 18.88 3.93 -0.34
C HIS A 62 18.54 2.44 -0.21
N GLN A 63 18.88 1.80 0.91
CA GLN A 63 18.58 0.41 1.15
C GLN A 63 17.06 0.18 1.23
N MET A 64 16.63 -0.97 0.72
CA MET A 64 15.30 -1.54 0.90
C MET A 64 15.41 -2.81 1.71
N TYR A 65 14.68 -2.89 2.82
CA TYR A 65 14.49 -4.12 3.58
C TYR A 65 13.56 -5.06 2.83
N VAL A 66 13.91 -6.33 2.81
CA VAL A 66 13.17 -7.39 2.13
C VAL A 66 13.00 -8.57 3.07
N GLU A 67 11.78 -8.81 3.52
CA GLU A 67 11.39 -10.01 4.25
C GLU A 67 11.08 -11.12 3.25
N VAL A 68 11.61 -12.32 3.46
CA VAL A 68 11.45 -13.46 2.55
C VAL A 68 10.81 -14.64 3.26
N ARG A 69 9.76 -15.20 2.65
CA ARG A 69 9.15 -16.48 3.05
C ARG A 69 9.06 -17.40 1.84
N ILE A 70 9.76 -18.54 1.92
CA ILE A 70 9.72 -19.57 0.91
C ILE A 70 8.99 -20.77 1.50
N PRO A 71 7.86 -21.24 0.89
CA PRO A 71 7.15 -22.39 1.38
C PRO A 71 8.00 -23.66 1.30
N ALA A 72 7.76 -24.61 2.20
CA ALA A 72 8.42 -25.91 2.14
C ALA A 72 8.17 -26.63 0.80
N LYS A 73 6.97 -26.45 0.24
CA LYS A 73 6.60 -26.94 -1.10
C LYS A 73 6.27 -25.74 -1.99
N GLN A 74 7.24 -25.27 -2.77
CA GLN A 74 7.04 -24.23 -3.75
C GLN A 74 6.51 -24.83 -5.05
N THR A 75 5.35 -24.38 -5.51
CA THR A 75 4.68 -24.86 -6.73
C THR A 75 4.70 -23.83 -7.86
N HIS A 76 4.88 -22.55 -7.55
CA HIS A 76 4.91 -21.46 -8.52
C HIS A 76 6.35 -21.03 -8.82
N PRO A 77 6.71 -20.83 -10.11
CA PRO A 77 8.08 -20.54 -10.52
C PRO A 77 8.50 -19.10 -10.16
N TYR A 78 7.57 -18.17 -10.12
CA TYR A 78 7.85 -16.77 -9.87
C TYR A 78 7.35 -16.35 -8.49
N PRO A 79 8.22 -15.69 -7.69
CA PRO A 79 7.81 -15.16 -6.41
C PRO A 79 6.88 -13.95 -6.56
N ILE A 80 6.14 -13.64 -5.51
CA ILE A 80 5.38 -12.40 -5.39
C ILE A 80 6.18 -11.40 -4.55
N VAL A 81 6.47 -10.22 -5.10
CA VAL A 81 7.04 -9.07 -4.38
C VAL A 81 5.90 -8.15 -4.00
N MET A 82 5.66 -7.97 -2.70
CA MET A 82 4.57 -7.15 -2.15
C MET A 82 5.09 -5.79 -1.70
N VAL A 83 4.60 -4.73 -2.33
CA VAL A 83 5.00 -3.33 -2.09
C VAL A 83 3.83 -2.56 -1.51
N HIS A 84 3.97 -2.10 -0.27
CA HIS A 84 2.91 -1.43 0.49
C HIS A 84 2.60 -0.01 -0.02
N GLY A 85 1.44 0.50 0.37
CA GLY A 85 0.95 1.85 0.06
C GLY A 85 1.60 2.97 0.85
N GLY A 86 1.10 4.18 0.66
CA GLY A 86 1.49 5.37 1.40
C GLY A 86 1.27 5.21 2.90
N THR A 87 2.19 5.73 3.72
CA THR A 87 2.11 5.72 5.19
C THR A 87 2.08 4.35 5.87
N MET A 88 2.21 3.29 5.10
CA MET A 88 2.20 1.91 5.55
C MET A 88 3.62 1.31 5.53
N SER A 89 3.74 0.07 5.96
CA SER A 89 4.93 -0.77 5.84
C SER A 89 4.55 -2.17 5.38
N GLY A 90 5.52 -3.06 5.22
CA GLY A 90 5.26 -4.46 4.86
C GLY A 90 4.35 -5.20 5.85
N THR A 91 4.15 -4.67 7.06
CA THR A 91 3.24 -5.25 8.06
C THR A 91 1.81 -5.43 7.55
N ASN A 92 1.37 -4.61 6.59
CA ASN A 92 0.04 -4.72 5.98
C ASN A 92 -0.22 -6.02 5.24
N TYR A 93 0.82 -6.77 4.92
CA TYR A 93 0.69 -8.07 4.23
C TYR A 93 0.92 -9.26 5.14
N ILE A 94 1.50 -9.07 6.34
CA ILE A 94 1.87 -10.17 7.24
C ILE A 94 0.87 -10.40 8.37
N GLY A 95 -0.19 -9.61 8.44
CA GLY A 95 -1.26 -9.76 9.44
C GLY A 95 -2.35 -8.73 9.24
N THR A 96 -3.44 -8.89 9.97
CA THR A 96 -4.56 -7.95 10.03
C THR A 96 -4.65 -7.29 11.40
N PRO A 97 -5.32 -6.13 11.53
CA PRO A 97 -5.44 -5.42 12.80
C PRO A 97 -6.14 -6.23 13.92
N ASP A 98 -6.92 -7.23 13.55
CA ASP A 98 -7.63 -8.14 14.45
C ASP A 98 -6.93 -9.50 14.64
N GLY A 99 -5.66 -9.62 14.21
CA GLY A 99 -4.77 -10.75 14.49
C GLY A 99 -4.89 -11.95 13.55
N ARG A 100 -5.65 -11.84 12.44
CA ARG A 100 -5.72 -12.90 11.42
C ARG A 100 -4.50 -12.87 10.49
N GLU A 101 -4.27 -13.96 9.73
CA GLU A 101 -3.24 -14.02 8.70
C GLU A 101 -3.44 -12.97 7.60
N GLY A 102 -2.33 -12.40 7.14
CA GLY A 102 -2.27 -11.50 6.00
C GLY A 102 -2.13 -12.23 4.65
N TRP A 103 -2.08 -11.46 3.59
CA TRP A 103 -1.90 -11.99 2.23
C TRP A 103 -0.57 -12.71 2.02
N ALA A 104 0.50 -12.32 2.75
CA ALA A 104 1.79 -13.00 2.63
C ALA A 104 1.69 -14.47 3.02
N GLN A 105 1.04 -14.78 4.15
CA GLN A 105 0.80 -16.16 4.58
C GLN A 105 -0.12 -16.89 3.61
N TYR A 106 -1.19 -16.22 3.15
CA TYR A 106 -2.11 -16.80 2.17
C TYR A 106 -1.36 -17.28 0.92
N PHE A 107 -0.55 -16.44 0.28
CA PHE A 107 0.18 -16.82 -0.94
C PHE A 107 1.28 -17.84 -0.69
N VAL A 108 1.92 -17.82 0.49
CA VAL A 108 2.85 -18.90 0.89
C VAL A 108 2.13 -20.24 0.97
N ARG A 109 0.90 -20.30 1.53
CA ARG A 109 0.07 -21.49 1.56
C ARG A 109 -0.33 -21.98 0.16
N GLN A 110 -0.49 -21.05 -0.79
CA GLN A 110 -0.71 -21.38 -2.22
C GLN A 110 0.56 -21.84 -2.94
N GLY A 111 1.71 -21.90 -2.26
CA GLY A 111 2.99 -22.36 -2.84
C GLY A 111 3.81 -21.30 -3.55
N TYR A 112 3.52 -20.02 -3.35
CA TYR A 112 4.37 -18.92 -3.82
C TYR A 112 5.48 -18.62 -2.82
N ALA A 113 6.71 -18.40 -3.31
CA ALA A 113 7.68 -17.63 -2.54
C ALA A 113 7.22 -16.16 -2.46
N VAL A 114 7.30 -15.56 -1.28
CA VAL A 114 6.81 -14.20 -1.04
C VAL A 114 7.94 -13.33 -0.49
N TYR A 115 8.09 -12.15 -1.07
CA TYR A 115 8.99 -11.12 -0.63
C TYR A 115 8.17 -9.88 -0.24
N VAL A 116 8.21 -9.49 1.04
CA VAL A 116 7.53 -8.31 1.55
C VAL A 116 8.57 -7.23 1.82
N VAL A 117 8.41 -6.07 1.19
CA VAL A 117 9.40 -5.00 1.29
C VAL A 117 8.92 -3.84 2.15
N ASP A 118 9.87 -3.14 2.78
CA ASP A 118 9.67 -1.78 3.27
C ASP A 118 10.36 -0.80 2.30
N GLN A 119 9.64 0.23 1.88
CA GLN A 119 10.15 1.23 0.94
C GLN A 119 11.40 1.94 1.48
N PRO A 120 12.38 2.35 0.67
CA PRO A 120 13.52 3.14 1.11
C PRO A 120 13.10 4.36 1.93
N GLY A 121 13.80 4.64 3.02
CA GLY A 121 13.49 5.73 3.94
C GLY A 121 12.33 5.46 4.89
N ARG A 122 11.77 4.23 4.95
CA ARG A 122 10.59 3.89 5.75
C ARG A 122 10.81 2.60 6.56
N ALA A 123 10.21 2.54 7.74
CA ALA A 123 10.21 1.38 8.63
C ALA A 123 11.60 0.73 8.76
N ARG A 124 11.74 -0.57 8.46
CA ARG A 124 13.00 -1.33 8.58
C ARG A 124 14.05 -0.96 7.52
N SER A 125 13.68 -0.18 6.49
CA SER A 125 14.64 0.34 5.50
C SER A 125 15.48 1.52 6.01
N GLY A 126 15.13 2.09 7.18
CA GLY A 126 15.84 3.20 7.79
C GLY A 126 15.66 4.53 7.06
N TYR A 127 16.02 5.63 7.72
CA TYR A 127 15.87 6.98 7.20
C TYR A 127 17.12 7.82 7.47
N LEU A 128 17.57 8.54 6.46
CA LEU A 128 18.66 9.53 6.55
C LEU A 128 18.20 10.83 5.89
N ALA A 129 17.98 11.89 6.68
CA ALA A 129 17.42 13.15 6.20
C ALA A 129 18.22 13.76 5.03
N ALA A 130 19.54 13.66 5.06
CA ALA A 130 20.41 14.18 4.01
C ALA A 130 20.26 13.46 2.66
N ALA A 131 19.80 12.19 2.67
CA ALA A 131 19.58 11.40 1.46
C ALA A 131 18.14 11.47 0.94
N TYR A 132 17.16 11.68 1.84
CA TYR A 132 15.74 11.54 1.50
C TYR A 132 14.94 12.83 1.61
N GLY A 133 15.53 13.91 2.17
CA GLY A 133 14.81 15.15 2.44
C GLY A 133 13.79 15.01 3.57
N PRO A 134 12.82 15.94 3.69
CA PRO A 134 11.87 15.95 4.77
C PRO A 134 10.85 14.81 4.68
N MET A 135 10.31 14.42 5.84
CA MET A 135 9.20 13.50 5.97
C MET A 135 7.90 14.26 6.21
N HIS A 136 6.78 13.71 5.75
CA HIS A 136 5.46 14.11 6.21
C HIS A 136 4.84 13.01 7.08
N ASN A 137 4.11 13.43 8.11
CA ASN A 137 3.35 12.55 8.98
C ASN A 137 1.91 12.46 8.50
N VAL A 138 1.26 11.34 8.78
CA VAL A 138 -0.16 11.16 8.50
C VAL A 138 -0.95 11.60 9.70
N GLU A 139 -1.93 12.46 9.45
CA GLU A 139 -2.93 12.78 10.43
C GLU A 139 -3.84 11.58 10.69
N ARG A 140 -4.09 11.27 11.96
CA ARG A 140 -4.95 10.14 12.37
C ARG A 140 -6.35 10.23 11.75
N GLY A 141 -6.91 11.43 11.61
CA GLY A 141 -8.22 11.68 10.99
C GLY A 141 -8.30 11.21 9.54
N ASN A 142 -7.20 11.33 8.77
CA ASN A 142 -7.15 10.83 7.39
C ASN A 142 -7.27 9.30 7.33
N ALA A 143 -6.62 8.57 8.24
CA ALA A 143 -6.74 7.12 8.28
C ALA A 143 -8.18 6.68 8.63
N LEU A 144 -8.80 7.36 9.59
CA LEU A 144 -10.19 7.10 9.97
C LEU A 144 -11.16 7.34 8.81
N SER A 145 -11.06 8.50 8.16
CA SER A 145 -12.01 8.92 7.13
C SER A 145 -11.86 8.17 5.80
N ARG A 146 -10.67 7.60 5.51
CA ARG A 146 -10.37 6.96 4.22
C ARG A 146 -10.27 5.45 4.29
N PHE A 147 -9.95 4.85 5.45
CA PHE A 147 -9.64 3.43 5.55
C PHE A 147 -10.56 2.67 6.49
N VAL A 148 -10.97 3.28 7.60
CA VAL A 148 -11.56 2.58 8.74
C VAL A 148 -13.07 2.76 8.84
N ALA A 149 -13.54 4.00 8.79
CA ALA A 149 -14.93 4.37 9.08
C ALA A 149 -15.48 5.37 8.06
N GLN A 150 -15.08 5.23 6.82
CA GLN A 150 -15.44 6.15 5.73
C GLN A 150 -16.95 6.32 5.54
N GLU A 151 -17.76 5.34 5.91
CA GLU A 151 -19.23 5.41 5.92
C GLU A 151 -19.77 6.46 6.89
N LYS A 152 -19.00 6.83 7.91
CA LYS A 152 -19.35 7.90 8.84
C LYS A 152 -19.03 9.29 8.26
N PHE A 153 -17.97 9.41 7.47
CA PHE A 153 -17.50 10.68 6.88
C PHE A 153 -18.15 11.00 5.53
N LYS A 154 -18.46 9.99 4.71
CA LYS A 154 -19.15 10.11 3.41
C LYS A 154 -18.52 11.13 2.47
N LEU A 155 -17.18 11.16 2.38
CA LEU A 155 -16.45 12.11 1.55
C LEU A 155 -16.58 11.86 0.04
N TRP A 156 -17.00 10.66 -0.36
CA TRP A 156 -17.32 10.23 -1.73
C TRP A 156 -18.57 9.35 -1.71
N PRO A 157 -19.27 9.18 -2.86
CA PRO A 157 -20.56 8.48 -2.86
C PRO A 157 -20.49 7.04 -2.35
N GLN A 158 -19.45 6.29 -2.74
CA GLN A 158 -19.28 4.88 -2.39
C GLN A 158 -18.88 4.64 -0.93
N ALA A 159 -18.41 5.67 -0.21
CA ALA A 159 -17.99 5.57 1.19
C ALA A 159 -19.07 4.92 2.09
N ALA A 160 -20.35 5.23 1.80
CA ALA A 160 -21.48 4.69 2.56
C ALA A 160 -21.64 3.17 2.46
N LEU A 161 -20.98 2.52 1.51
CA LEU A 161 -21.07 1.07 1.29
C LEU A 161 -20.09 0.26 2.12
N HIS A 162 -19.23 0.89 2.92
CA HIS A 162 -18.20 0.22 3.70
C HIS A 162 -18.79 -0.60 4.86
N THR A 163 -18.41 -1.90 4.93
CA THR A 163 -18.91 -2.84 5.94
C THR A 163 -17.88 -3.86 6.41
N GLN A 164 -16.69 -3.87 5.82
CA GLN A 164 -15.72 -4.96 6.02
C GLN A 164 -14.63 -4.66 7.06
N TRP A 165 -14.63 -3.50 7.69
CA TRP A 165 -13.69 -3.24 8.79
C TRP A 165 -13.86 -4.26 9.93
N PRO A 166 -12.78 -4.84 10.49
CA PRO A 166 -12.87 -5.90 11.50
C PRO A 166 -13.21 -5.40 12.92
N GLY A 167 -13.42 -4.11 13.09
CA GLY A 167 -13.81 -3.47 14.36
C GLY A 167 -15.03 -2.59 14.21
N THR A 168 -15.26 -1.71 15.20
CA THR A 168 -16.36 -0.74 15.22
C THR A 168 -16.04 0.51 14.36
N GLY A 169 -14.77 0.72 14.03
CA GLY A 169 -14.31 1.93 13.37
C GLY A 169 -14.23 3.16 14.27
N GLU A 170 -14.45 3.01 15.58
CA GLU A 170 -14.21 4.10 16.53
C GLU A 170 -12.72 4.32 16.77
N PRO A 171 -12.28 5.53 17.16
CA PRO A 171 -10.87 5.85 17.34
C PRO A 171 -10.15 5.00 18.40
N ASP A 172 -10.85 4.50 19.40
CA ASP A 172 -10.35 3.67 20.49
C ASP A 172 -10.58 2.17 20.31
N ASP A 173 -11.22 1.79 19.20
CA ASP A 173 -11.39 0.39 18.83
C ASP A 173 -10.02 -0.29 18.63
N PRO A 174 -9.81 -1.51 19.18
CA PRO A 174 -8.51 -2.19 19.10
C PRO A 174 -7.97 -2.35 17.69
N ALA A 175 -8.79 -2.69 16.70
CA ALA A 175 -8.36 -2.82 15.31
C ALA A 175 -7.99 -1.46 14.71
N THR A 176 -8.72 -0.40 15.05
CA THR A 176 -8.42 0.97 14.65
C THR A 176 -7.11 1.46 15.26
N VAL A 177 -6.87 1.17 16.55
CA VAL A 177 -5.62 1.51 17.25
C VAL A 177 -4.43 0.77 16.61
N GLN A 178 -4.58 -0.52 16.27
CA GLN A 178 -3.53 -1.29 15.59
C GLN A 178 -3.18 -0.70 14.22
N LEU A 179 -4.18 -0.34 13.40
CA LEU A 179 -3.91 0.34 12.13
C LEU A 179 -3.21 1.67 12.36
N ALA A 180 -3.68 2.50 13.31
CA ALA A 180 -3.06 3.79 13.61
C ALA A 180 -1.59 3.64 14.05
N ALA A 181 -1.30 2.60 14.86
CA ALA A 181 0.06 2.29 15.31
C ALA A 181 0.98 1.82 14.18
N SER A 182 0.42 1.22 13.12
CA SER A 182 1.19 0.76 11.95
C SER A 182 1.53 1.87 10.95
N GLN A 183 0.96 3.08 11.13
CA GLN A 183 1.20 4.18 10.20
C GLN A 183 2.60 4.77 10.38
N MET A 184 3.29 4.96 9.26
CA MET A 184 4.67 5.43 9.21
C MET A 184 4.77 6.76 8.45
N PRO A 185 5.67 7.67 8.87
CA PRO A 185 6.02 8.84 8.06
C PRO A 185 6.50 8.42 6.66
N ALA A 186 6.30 9.29 5.69
CA ALA A 186 6.75 9.09 4.32
C ALA A 186 7.60 10.26 3.84
N ILE A 187 8.56 10.02 2.96
CA ILE A 187 9.32 11.07 2.28
C ILE A 187 8.33 12.04 1.64
N ALA A 188 8.52 13.34 1.82
CA ALA A 188 7.55 14.33 1.35
C ALA A 188 7.53 14.48 -0.18
N ASP A 189 8.68 14.32 -0.84
CA ASP A 189 8.80 14.38 -2.30
C ASP A 189 8.34 13.07 -2.94
N PHE A 190 7.18 13.12 -3.61
CA PHE A 190 6.57 11.95 -4.25
C PHE A 190 7.35 11.48 -5.48
N ALA A 191 7.99 12.38 -6.23
CA ALA A 191 8.82 11.98 -7.36
C ALA A 191 10.11 11.29 -6.88
N ALA A 192 10.74 11.82 -5.83
CA ALA A 192 11.89 11.17 -5.20
C ALA A 192 11.54 9.76 -4.68
N GLN A 193 10.37 9.58 -4.06
CA GLN A 193 9.90 8.25 -3.66
C GLN A 193 9.82 7.28 -4.84
N GLN A 194 9.32 7.73 -6.01
CA GLN A 194 9.21 6.87 -7.19
C GLN A 194 10.59 6.45 -7.71
N PHE A 195 11.57 7.36 -7.79
CA PHE A 195 12.94 7.02 -8.19
C PHE A 195 13.58 6.04 -7.20
N LEU A 196 13.50 6.31 -5.89
CA LEU A 196 14.08 5.46 -4.85
C LEU A 196 13.50 4.04 -4.89
N ASN A 197 12.17 3.92 -5.00
CA ASN A 197 11.51 2.61 -5.04
C ASN A 197 11.77 1.87 -6.36
N ARG A 198 11.77 2.57 -7.50
CA ARG A 198 12.15 1.98 -8.79
C ARG A 198 13.55 1.35 -8.71
N ASP A 199 14.53 2.11 -8.27
CA ASP A 199 15.93 1.67 -8.22
C ASP A 199 16.09 0.47 -7.26
N ALA A 200 15.46 0.53 -6.08
CA ALA A 200 15.55 -0.54 -5.11
C ALA A 200 14.81 -1.82 -5.55
N LEU A 201 13.65 -1.68 -6.20
CA LEU A 201 12.90 -2.83 -6.75
C LEU A 201 13.62 -3.45 -7.95
N LEU A 202 14.27 -2.65 -8.80
CA LEU A 202 15.11 -3.17 -9.88
C LEU A 202 16.29 -3.98 -9.31
N ALA A 203 16.99 -3.47 -8.29
CA ALA A 203 18.06 -4.19 -7.61
C ALA A 203 17.55 -5.48 -6.94
N LEU A 204 16.32 -5.47 -6.41
CA LEU A 204 15.69 -6.68 -5.88
C LEU A 204 15.44 -7.70 -6.98
N LEU A 205 14.84 -7.31 -8.10
CA LEU A 205 14.57 -8.21 -9.23
C LEU A 205 15.85 -8.77 -9.84
N GLU A 206 16.91 -7.99 -9.95
CA GLU A 206 18.23 -8.46 -10.40
C GLU A 206 18.80 -9.54 -9.45
N LYS A 207 18.55 -9.40 -8.14
CA LYS A 207 19.02 -10.36 -7.13
C LYS A 207 18.21 -11.67 -7.10
N ILE A 208 16.88 -11.58 -7.24
CA ILE A 208 15.99 -12.75 -7.06
C ILE A 208 15.53 -13.38 -8.38
N GLY A 209 15.74 -12.70 -9.52
CA GLY A 209 15.23 -13.10 -10.83
C GLY A 209 13.80 -12.62 -11.08
N PRO A 210 13.17 -13.16 -12.16
CA PRO A 210 11.83 -12.75 -12.56
C PRO A 210 10.78 -12.96 -11.48
N ALA A 211 9.89 -11.96 -11.28
CA ALA A 211 8.89 -11.96 -10.22
C ALA A 211 7.56 -11.33 -10.66
N ILE A 212 6.53 -11.54 -9.86
CA ILE A 212 5.23 -10.89 -9.92
C ILE A 212 5.28 -9.69 -8.96
N LEU A 213 4.89 -8.50 -9.41
CA LEU A 213 4.80 -7.32 -8.56
C LEU A 213 3.37 -7.13 -8.07
N LEU A 214 3.15 -7.21 -6.75
CA LEU A 214 1.92 -6.77 -6.11
C LEU A 214 2.17 -5.40 -5.50
N THR A 215 1.52 -4.39 -6.04
CA THR A 215 1.64 -3.00 -5.60
C THR A 215 0.29 -2.50 -5.11
N HIS A 216 0.29 -1.77 -3.99
CA HIS A 216 -0.92 -1.20 -3.43
C HIS A 216 -0.82 0.33 -3.38
N SER A 217 -1.89 1.02 -3.78
CA SER A 217 -2.02 2.46 -3.58
C SER A 217 -0.83 3.24 -4.18
N GLN A 218 -0.12 4.03 -3.37
CA GLN A 218 1.07 4.77 -3.74
C GLN A 218 2.09 3.92 -4.53
N ALA A 219 2.25 2.65 -4.18
CA ALA A 219 3.20 1.75 -4.84
C ALA A 219 2.80 1.39 -6.28
N GLY A 220 1.57 1.62 -6.69
CA GLY A 220 1.18 1.52 -8.11
C GLY A 220 2.08 2.36 -9.00
N ALA A 221 2.34 3.61 -8.60
CA ALA A 221 3.25 4.51 -9.32
C ALA A 221 4.73 4.06 -9.28
N PHE A 222 5.10 3.10 -8.45
CA PHE A 222 6.45 2.50 -8.42
C PHE A 222 6.53 1.25 -9.31
N GLY A 223 5.45 0.48 -9.37
CA GLY A 223 5.39 -0.73 -10.20
C GLY A 223 5.52 -0.45 -11.70
N TRP A 224 4.88 0.62 -12.18
CA TRP A 224 4.93 0.98 -13.59
C TRP A 224 6.35 1.23 -14.11
N PRO A 225 7.19 2.10 -13.50
CA PRO A 225 8.56 2.33 -13.97
C PRO A 225 9.50 1.14 -13.76
N VAL A 226 9.23 0.26 -12.80
CA VAL A 226 9.99 -1.00 -12.65
C VAL A 226 9.70 -1.93 -13.83
N ALA A 227 8.43 -2.11 -14.18
CA ALA A 227 8.03 -2.94 -15.31
C ALA A 227 8.45 -2.35 -16.66
N ASP A 228 8.43 -1.03 -16.79
CA ASP A 228 8.94 -0.33 -17.98
C ASP A 228 10.47 -0.51 -18.15
N GLY A 229 11.23 -0.41 -17.05
CA GLY A 229 12.67 -0.55 -17.06
C GLY A 229 13.18 -1.99 -17.27
N ARG A 230 12.48 -2.99 -16.73
CA ARG A 230 12.85 -4.41 -16.82
C ARG A 230 11.63 -5.32 -17.12
N PRO A 231 11.03 -5.15 -18.31
CA PRO A 231 9.88 -5.97 -18.71
C PRO A 231 10.20 -7.46 -18.82
N ASP A 232 11.46 -7.83 -18.94
CA ASP A 232 11.95 -9.21 -18.91
C ASP A 232 11.86 -9.87 -17.51
N LEU A 233 12.00 -9.08 -16.46
CA LEU A 233 11.97 -9.53 -15.06
C LEU A 233 10.58 -9.42 -14.40
N VAL A 234 9.67 -8.61 -14.93
CA VAL A 234 8.31 -8.50 -14.39
C VAL A 234 7.37 -9.44 -15.14
N LYS A 235 6.87 -10.48 -14.46
CA LYS A 235 6.02 -11.50 -15.08
C LYS A 235 4.53 -11.18 -15.01
N ALA A 236 4.12 -10.37 -14.05
CA ALA A 236 2.80 -9.77 -13.94
C ALA A 236 2.82 -8.58 -13.00
N ILE A 237 1.84 -7.69 -13.14
CA ILE A 237 1.55 -6.62 -12.17
C ILE A 237 0.17 -6.85 -11.59
N LEU A 238 0.10 -6.91 -10.26
CA LEU A 238 -1.12 -6.89 -9.47
C LEU A 238 -1.25 -5.48 -8.87
N ALA A 239 -1.92 -4.59 -9.58
CA ALA A 239 -2.12 -3.21 -9.19
C ALA A 239 -3.40 -3.09 -8.35
N ILE A 240 -3.24 -3.16 -7.03
CA ILE A 240 -4.34 -3.06 -6.08
C ILE A 240 -4.59 -1.58 -5.80
N GLU A 241 -5.66 -1.05 -6.37
CA GLU A 241 -6.00 0.38 -6.27
C GLU A 241 -4.78 1.28 -6.49
N PRO A 242 -4.16 1.22 -7.67
CA PRO A 242 -2.92 1.94 -7.94
C PRO A 242 -3.10 3.44 -7.85
N ASN A 243 -2.08 4.14 -7.38
CA ASN A 243 -2.08 5.60 -7.31
C ASN A 243 -2.58 6.23 -8.61
N GLY A 244 -3.55 7.13 -8.50
CA GLY A 244 -4.24 7.76 -9.61
C GLY A 244 -5.21 8.85 -9.13
N PRO A 245 -6.11 9.30 -9.99
CA PRO A 245 -6.19 9.03 -11.44
C PRO A 245 -5.03 9.64 -12.23
N PRO A 246 -4.93 9.38 -13.54
CA PRO A 246 -3.89 9.95 -14.38
C PRO A 246 -3.81 11.47 -14.29
N PHE A 247 -2.59 12.02 -14.24
CA PHE A 247 -2.22 13.43 -14.19
C PHE A 247 -2.56 14.11 -12.87
N TYR A 248 -3.83 14.38 -12.57
CA TYR A 248 -4.27 15.18 -11.43
C TYR A 248 -4.85 14.33 -10.32
N GLN A 249 -4.48 14.65 -9.08
CA GLN A 249 -5.15 14.06 -7.92
C GLN A 249 -6.62 14.50 -7.83
N VAL A 250 -7.41 13.72 -7.11
CA VAL A 250 -8.77 14.04 -6.72
C VAL A 250 -8.80 14.43 -5.24
N GLU A 251 -9.35 15.61 -4.96
CA GLU A 251 -9.71 16.03 -3.61
C GLU A 251 -11.17 15.70 -3.34
N PHE A 252 -11.44 15.11 -2.17
CA PHE A 252 -12.78 14.72 -1.74
C PHE A 252 -13.37 15.76 -0.81
N LYS A 253 -14.60 16.19 -1.07
CA LYS A 253 -15.29 17.27 -0.31
C LYS A 253 -16.55 16.80 0.40
N GLY A 254 -17.07 15.63 0.06
CA GLY A 254 -18.43 15.23 0.44
C GLY A 254 -19.51 15.88 -0.43
N ALA A 255 -20.78 15.55 -0.11
CA ALA A 255 -21.92 16.05 -0.85
C ALA A 255 -22.06 17.59 -0.76
N PRO A 256 -22.67 18.27 -1.75
CA PRO A 256 -23.19 17.69 -3.00
C PRO A 256 -22.12 17.48 -4.07
N ASP A 257 -21.03 18.25 -4.05
CA ASP A 257 -19.95 18.25 -5.04
C ASP A 257 -18.77 17.45 -4.55
N TYR A 258 -18.88 16.13 -4.60
CA TYR A 258 -17.92 15.19 -4.00
C TYR A 258 -16.47 15.38 -4.44
N PHE A 259 -16.23 15.87 -5.65
CA PHE A 259 -14.90 15.84 -6.26
C PHE A 259 -14.42 17.23 -6.67
N LYS A 260 -13.16 17.52 -6.35
CA LYS A 260 -12.43 18.68 -6.87
C LYS A 260 -11.11 18.18 -7.47
N GLN A 261 -10.66 18.85 -8.53
CA GLN A 261 -9.34 18.62 -9.08
C GLN A 261 -8.29 19.08 -8.07
N GLY A 262 -7.38 18.18 -7.74
CA GLY A 262 -6.20 18.43 -6.94
C GLY A 262 -4.98 18.83 -7.79
N PRO A 263 -3.76 18.76 -7.22
CA PRO A 263 -2.53 19.09 -7.93
C PRO A 263 -2.18 18.08 -9.03
N LEU A 264 -1.38 18.52 -10.01
CA LEU A 264 -0.74 17.67 -11.01
C LEU A 264 0.41 16.92 -10.34
N THR A 265 0.23 15.62 -10.08
CA THR A 265 1.22 14.79 -9.39
C THR A 265 1.82 13.69 -10.26
N LEU A 266 1.17 13.39 -11.39
CA LEU A 266 1.56 12.33 -12.32
C LEU A 266 1.78 12.89 -13.74
N PRO A 267 2.77 13.79 -13.96
CA PRO A 267 2.95 14.47 -15.23
C PRO A 267 3.25 13.55 -16.42
N TYR A 268 3.71 12.32 -16.15
CA TYR A 268 3.87 11.26 -17.17
C TYR A 268 2.65 10.31 -17.25
N GLY A 269 1.46 10.83 -17.02
CA GLY A 269 0.21 10.09 -17.08
C GLY A 269 -0.08 9.32 -15.79
N ILE A 270 0.56 8.20 -15.56
CA ILE A 270 0.36 7.32 -14.40
C ILE A 270 1.56 7.33 -13.43
N THR A 271 2.58 8.17 -13.70
CA THR A 271 3.81 8.29 -12.88
C THR A 271 4.26 9.75 -12.79
N ALA A 272 5.04 10.07 -11.74
CA ALA A 272 5.79 11.31 -11.64
C ALA A 272 7.18 11.23 -12.28
N VAL A 273 7.65 10.03 -12.61
CA VAL A 273 8.94 9.77 -13.27
C VAL A 273 8.73 9.32 -14.71
N PRO A 274 9.70 9.51 -15.61
CA PRO A 274 9.58 9.14 -17.02
C PRO A 274 9.24 7.67 -17.23
N LEU A 275 8.40 7.40 -18.24
CA LEU A 275 8.13 6.10 -18.83
C LEU A 275 8.55 6.10 -20.31
N THR A 276 8.80 4.91 -20.85
CA THR A 276 9.10 4.71 -22.26
C THR A 276 7.84 4.79 -23.10
N TYR A 277 7.64 5.91 -23.79
CA TYR A 277 6.54 6.11 -24.73
C TYR A 277 6.95 5.81 -26.18
N SER A 278 5.98 5.46 -27.00
CA SER A 278 6.12 5.35 -28.46
C SER A 278 4.99 6.14 -29.16
N PRO A 279 5.29 7.17 -29.96
CA PRO A 279 6.59 7.81 -30.18
C PRO A 279 7.20 8.33 -28.89
N PRO A 280 8.56 8.42 -28.77
CA PRO A 280 9.22 8.85 -27.55
C PRO A 280 8.91 10.30 -27.20
N ILE A 281 9.02 10.62 -25.90
CA ILE A 281 8.95 12.00 -25.39
C ILE A 281 10.28 12.37 -24.73
N LYS A 282 10.65 13.65 -24.79
CA LYS A 282 11.83 14.17 -24.11
C LYS A 282 11.53 14.54 -22.67
N ASP A 283 10.37 15.10 -22.44
CA ASP A 283 9.88 15.49 -21.11
C ASP A 283 8.35 15.41 -21.03
N ALA A 284 7.81 15.58 -19.83
CA ALA A 284 6.38 15.46 -19.56
C ALA A 284 5.51 16.49 -20.29
N SER A 285 6.06 17.65 -20.70
CA SER A 285 5.29 18.70 -21.39
C SER A 285 4.85 18.30 -22.79
N GLU A 286 5.49 17.28 -23.38
CA GLU A 286 5.11 16.71 -24.67
C GLU A 286 3.91 15.76 -24.58
N LEU A 287 3.56 15.30 -23.38
CA LEU A 287 2.41 14.44 -23.14
C LEU A 287 1.15 15.30 -22.96
N LYS A 288 0.51 15.64 -24.09
CA LYS A 288 -0.74 16.41 -24.06
C LYS A 288 -1.89 15.55 -23.58
N PHE A 289 -2.79 16.16 -22.82
CA PHE A 289 -3.96 15.47 -22.26
C PHE A 289 -5.20 16.36 -22.29
N VAL A 290 -6.34 15.73 -22.24
CA VAL A 290 -7.67 16.36 -22.23
C VAL A 290 -8.54 15.74 -21.13
N GLN A 291 -9.41 16.53 -20.54
CA GLN A 291 -10.40 16.02 -19.59
C GLN A 291 -11.70 15.67 -20.32
N GLN A 292 -12.34 14.56 -19.94
CA GLN A 292 -13.68 14.22 -20.41
C GLN A 292 -14.66 15.35 -20.13
N GLU A 293 -15.61 15.57 -21.04
CA GLU A 293 -16.69 16.55 -20.83
C GLU A 293 -17.66 16.08 -19.73
N LYS A 294 -17.94 14.78 -19.67
CA LYS A 294 -18.82 14.13 -18.69
C LYS A 294 -18.16 12.92 -18.08
N ALA A 295 -18.51 12.62 -16.82
CA ALA A 295 -18.11 11.36 -16.17
C ALA A 295 -18.83 10.16 -16.84
N ASP A 296 -18.19 9.00 -16.81
CA ASP A 296 -18.71 7.76 -17.42
C ASP A 296 -20.00 7.28 -16.75
N ALA A 297 -20.20 7.58 -15.46
CA ALA A 297 -21.43 7.31 -14.71
C ALA A 297 -21.59 8.27 -13.52
N PRO A 298 -22.81 8.38 -12.94
CA PRO A 298 -23.01 9.11 -11.70
C PRO A 298 -22.10 8.61 -10.57
N GLY A 299 -21.54 9.52 -9.79
CA GLY A 299 -20.64 9.19 -8.69
C GLY A 299 -19.22 8.82 -9.09
N LEU A 300 -18.86 8.94 -10.37
CA LEU A 300 -17.50 8.83 -10.89
C LEU A 300 -16.91 10.20 -11.22
N VAL A 301 -15.58 10.28 -11.25
CA VAL A 301 -14.88 11.48 -11.71
C VAL A 301 -14.81 11.54 -13.24
N ARG A 302 -14.59 12.73 -13.78
CA ARG A 302 -14.23 12.93 -15.19
C ARG A 302 -12.75 12.59 -15.37
N CYS A 303 -12.44 11.62 -16.21
CA CYS A 303 -11.08 11.18 -16.44
C CYS A 303 -10.29 12.18 -17.31
N TYR A 304 -8.97 12.20 -17.09
CA TYR A 304 -8.02 12.74 -18.04
C TYR A 304 -7.51 11.61 -18.94
N ALA A 305 -7.42 11.88 -20.22
CA ALA A 305 -6.87 11.01 -21.24
C ALA A 305 -5.76 11.72 -22.00
N GLN A 306 -4.91 11.00 -22.73
CA GLN A 306 -3.99 11.62 -23.67
C GLN A 306 -4.78 12.31 -24.78
N ALA A 307 -4.29 13.45 -25.26
CA ALA A 307 -4.77 14.02 -26.52
C ALA A 307 -4.36 13.12 -27.70
N GLU A 308 -5.24 12.99 -28.70
CA GLU A 308 -4.93 12.17 -29.88
C GLU A 308 -3.92 12.87 -30.83
N PRO A 309 -3.03 12.09 -31.48
CA PRO A 309 -2.87 10.63 -31.37
C PRO A 309 -2.18 10.23 -30.06
N ALA A 310 -2.75 9.24 -29.35
CA ALA A 310 -2.24 8.77 -28.08
C ALA A 310 -0.91 7.99 -28.25
N ARG A 311 0.05 8.28 -27.37
CA ARG A 311 1.34 7.57 -27.30
C ARG A 311 1.16 6.23 -26.58
N GLN A 312 1.89 5.22 -27.03
CA GLN A 312 1.82 3.87 -26.53
C GLN A 312 2.85 3.64 -25.41
N LEU A 313 2.60 2.67 -24.53
CA LEU A 313 3.50 2.17 -23.48
C LEU A 313 3.99 0.75 -23.82
N PRO A 314 4.94 0.60 -24.79
CA PRO A 314 5.29 -0.69 -25.38
C PRO A 314 5.87 -1.70 -24.39
N ASN A 315 6.51 -1.24 -23.32
CA ASN A 315 7.08 -2.14 -22.31
C ASN A 315 6.00 -2.70 -21.39
N LEU A 316 4.97 -1.92 -21.04
CA LEU A 316 3.86 -2.41 -20.22
C LEU A 316 2.89 -3.34 -20.99
N GLN A 317 2.96 -3.39 -22.31
CA GLN A 317 2.22 -4.35 -23.14
C GLN A 317 2.79 -5.78 -23.05
N LYS A 318 4.00 -5.95 -22.50
CA LYS A 318 4.73 -7.23 -22.52
C LYS A 318 4.35 -8.20 -21.40
N MET A 319 3.53 -7.76 -20.42
CA MET A 319 3.12 -8.59 -19.29
C MET A 319 1.64 -8.43 -18.96
N PRO A 320 1.01 -9.46 -18.36
CA PRO A 320 -0.35 -9.35 -17.86
C PRO A 320 -0.42 -8.38 -16.67
N ILE A 321 -1.46 -7.55 -16.65
CA ILE A 321 -1.71 -6.56 -15.61
C ILE A 321 -3.13 -6.76 -15.08
N LEU A 322 -3.26 -6.87 -13.75
CA LEU A 322 -4.53 -6.80 -13.03
C LEU A 322 -4.63 -5.44 -12.36
N VAL A 323 -5.74 -4.74 -12.58
CA VAL A 323 -6.18 -3.62 -11.73
C VAL A 323 -7.39 -4.09 -10.95
N LEU A 324 -7.33 -3.99 -9.62
CA LEU A 324 -8.37 -4.46 -8.72
C LEU A 324 -8.83 -3.31 -7.82
N THR A 325 -10.16 -3.06 -7.76
CA THR A 325 -10.77 -1.94 -7.04
C THR A 325 -11.90 -2.42 -6.14
N ALA A 326 -11.90 -1.96 -4.88
CA ALA A 326 -12.93 -2.24 -3.89
C ALA A 326 -14.15 -1.31 -4.05
N GLU A 327 -15.33 -1.81 -3.60
CA GLU A 327 -16.59 -1.13 -3.79
C GLU A 327 -16.68 0.22 -3.06
N ALA A 328 -16.29 0.25 -1.80
CA ALA A 328 -16.46 1.42 -0.94
C ALA A 328 -15.23 2.33 -0.88
N SER A 329 -14.11 1.92 -1.49
CA SER A 329 -12.86 2.67 -1.49
C SER A 329 -12.99 4.07 -2.10
N TYR A 330 -12.14 4.99 -1.64
CA TYR A 330 -11.99 6.28 -2.31
C TYR A 330 -11.37 6.17 -3.71
N HIS A 331 -10.87 4.99 -4.10
CA HIS A 331 -10.46 4.65 -5.46
C HIS A 331 -11.62 4.30 -6.39
N ALA A 332 -12.74 3.82 -5.84
CA ALA A 332 -13.90 3.42 -6.64
C ALA A 332 -14.38 4.50 -7.63
N PRO A 333 -14.38 5.80 -7.27
CA PRO A 333 -14.75 6.87 -8.21
C PRO A 333 -13.80 7.07 -9.39
N TYR A 334 -12.52 6.59 -9.35
CA TYR A 334 -11.53 7.03 -10.35
C TYR A 334 -10.57 5.97 -10.90
N ASP A 335 -10.47 4.75 -10.36
CA ASP A 335 -9.54 3.74 -10.89
C ASP A 335 -9.82 3.35 -12.36
N HIS A 336 -11.08 3.46 -12.80
CA HIS A 336 -11.45 3.30 -14.21
C HIS A 336 -10.68 4.26 -15.12
N CYS A 337 -10.30 5.47 -14.63
CA CYS A 337 -9.50 6.41 -15.40
C CYS A 337 -8.09 5.87 -15.67
N THR A 338 -7.46 5.23 -14.68
CA THR A 338 -6.15 4.57 -14.85
C THR A 338 -6.25 3.43 -15.86
N VAL A 339 -7.31 2.63 -15.79
CA VAL A 339 -7.57 1.56 -16.75
C VAL A 339 -7.78 2.09 -18.17
N ASN A 340 -8.58 3.15 -18.32
CA ASN A 340 -8.83 3.79 -19.61
C ASN A 340 -7.54 4.38 -20.21
N TYR A 341 -6.71 5.02 -19.40
CA TYR A 341 -5.40 5.52 -19.82
C TYR A 341 -4.48 4.40 -20.31
N LEU A 342 -4.38 3.30 -19.57
CA LEU A 342 -3.60 2.13 -19.96
C LEU A 342 -4.09 1.56 -21.29
N ARG A 343 -5.41 1.44 -21.49
CA ARG A 343 -6.01 0.95 -22.75
C ARG A 343 -5.72 1.89 -23.91
N GLN A 344 -5.83 3.20 -23.71
CA GLN A 344 -5.47 4.19 -24.74
C GLN A 344 -3.98 4.09 -25.10
N ALA A 345 -3.12 3.79 -24.14
CA ALA A 345 -1.69 3.55 -24.36
C ALA A 345 -1.36 2.13 -24.89
N GLY A 346 -2.35 1.37 -25.37
CA GLY A 346 -2.19 0.05 -26.00
C GLY A 346 -2.00 -1.09 -25.03
N VAL A 347 -2.08 -0.86 -23.73
CA VAL A 347 -2.01 -1.90 -22.70
C VAL A 347 -3.39 -2.52 -22.50
N THR A 348 -3.48 -3.82 -22.25
CA THR A 348 -4.76 -4.54 -22.08
C THR A 348 -4.90 -5.07 -20.65
N PRO A 349 -5.10 -4.21 -19.62
CA PRO A 349 -5.24 -4.68 -18.26
C PRO A 349 -6.56 -5.43 -18.07
N THR A 350 -6.52 -6.48 -17.23
CA THR A 350 -7.74 -7.02 -16.62
C THR A 350 -8.19 -6.02 -15.55
N TYR A 351 -9.43 -5.58 -15.61
CA TYR A 351 -10.02 -4.72 -14.58
C TYR A 351 -11.08 -5.48 -13.80
N ILE A 352 -10.87 -5.66 -12.50
CA ILE A 352 -11.83 -6.29 -11.59
C ILE A 352 -12.27 -5.25 -10.57
N ARG A 353 -13.55 -4.89 -10.62
CA ARG A 353 -14.22 -4.23 -9.50
C ARG A 353 -14.82 -5.34 -8.64
N LEU A 354 -14.45 -5.39 -7.38
CA LEU A 354 -14.88 -6.47 -6.46
C LEU A 354 -16.42 -6.58 -6.39
N ALA A 355 -17.13 -5.44 -6.43
CA ALA A 355 -18.59 -5.43 -6.42
C ALA A 355 -19.22 -6.18 -7.62
N ASP A 356 -18.58 -6.14 -8.81
CA ASP A 356 -19.11 -6.79 -10.02
C ASP A 356 -19.04 -8.32 -9.94
N ILE A 357 -18.20 -8.84 -9.06
CA ILE A 357 -18.07 -10.28 -8.78
C ILE A 357 -18.70 -10.71 -7.44
N GLY A 358 -19.50 -9.82 -6.83
CA GLY A 358 -20.25 -10.11 -5.61
C GLY A 358 -19.49 -9.86 -4.30
N ILE A 359 -18.24 -9.44 -4.33
CA ILE A 359 -17.46 -9.09 -3.14
C ILE A 359 -17.69 -7.60 -2.83
N LYS A 360 -18.39 -7.34 -1.73
CA LYS A 360 -18.93 -6.01 -1.42
C LYS A 360 -18.44 -5.46 -0.08
N GLY A 361 -18.55 -4.14 0.05
CA GLY A 361 -18.31 -3.42 1.29
C GLY A 361 -16.85 -3.22 1.67
N ASN A 362 -15.89 -3.55 0.80
CA ASN A 362 -14.47 -3.35 1.06
C ASN A 362 -14.02 -1.91 0.80
N SER A 363 -13.05 -1.47 1.62
CA SER A 363 -12.36 -0.19 1.47
C SER A 363 -10.99 -0.34 0.81
N HIS A 364 -10.23 0.77 0.83
CA HIS A 364 -8.88 0.83 0.29
C HIS A 364 -7.88 -0.17 0.89
N VAL A 365 -8.04 -0.49 2.16
CA VAL A 365 -7.13 -1.42 2.88
C VAL A 365 -7.70 -2.84 2.91
N MET A 366 -8.25 -3.30 1.81
CA MET A 366 -8.94 -4.58 1.66
C MET A 366 -8.13 -5.80 2.14
N MET A 367 -6.80 -5.71 2.15
CA MET A 367 -5.91 -6.76 2.67
C MET A 367 -5.98 -6.90 4.21
N LEU A 368 -6.55 -5.90 4.91
CA LEU A 368 -6.69 -5.86 6.36
C LEU A 368 -8.12 -6.17 6.82
N GLU A 369 -9.07 -6.25 5.89
CA GLU A 369 -10.50 -6.36 6.18
C GLU A 369 -10.97 -7.81 6.40
N LYS A 370 -12.22 -7.98 6.87
CA LYS A 370 -12.78 -9.28 7.30
C LYS A 370 -12.65 -10.39 6.28
N ASN A 371 -12.86 -10.08 5.00
CA ASN A 371 -12.85 -11.02 3.90
C ASN A 371 -11.55 -10.95 3.06
N ASN A 372 -10.42 -10.54 3.65
CA ASN A 372 -9.13 -10.40 2.97
C ASN A 372 -8.69 -11.66 2.20
N LYS A 373 -8.96 -12.87 2.74
CA LYS A 373 -8.62 -14.14 2.08
C LYS A 373 -9.48 -14.41 0.84
N GLU A 374 -10.75 -14.00 0.84
CA GLU A 374 -11.61 -14.10 -0.33
C GLU A 374 -11.07 -13.27 -1.49
N ILE A 375 -10.59 -12.06 -1.20
CA ILE A 375 -9.96 -11.18 -2.20
C ILE A 375 -8.63 -11.76 -2.68
N ALA A 376 -7.81 -12.30 -1.78
CA ALA A 376 -6.57 -12.98 -2.13
C ALA A 376 -6.83 -14.18 -3.06
N ALA A 377 -7.94 -14.91 -2.86
CA ALA A 377 -8.34 -16.02 -3.74
C ALA A 377 -8.70 -15.54 -5.16
N VAL A 378 -9.32 -14.37 -5.32
CA VAL A 378 -9.55 -13.76 -6.65
C VAL A 378 -8.24 -13.48 -7.35
N ILE A 379 -7.26 -12.92 -6.65
CA ILE A 379 -5.92 -12.64 -7.18
C ILE A 379 -5.22 -13.95 -7.57
N ALA A 380 -5.24 -14.98 -6.70
CA ALA A 380 -4.63 -16.28 -6.98
C ALA A 380 -5.24 -16.92 -8.22
N LYS A 381 -6.58 -16.94 -8.32
CA LYS A 381 -7.28 -17.47 -9.51
C LYS A 381 -6.90 -16.75 -10.80
N TRP A 382 -6.72 -15.42 -10.74
CA TRP A 382 -6.26 -14.66 -11.90
C TRP A 382 -4.81 -15.00 -12.26
N LEU A 383 -3.93 -15.17 -11.25
CA LEU A 383 -2.54 -15.60 -11.47
C LEU A 383 -2.45 -16.97 -12.11
N ASP A 384 -3.24 -17.96 -11.68
CA ASP A 384 -3.28 -19.30 -12.26
C ASP A 384 -3.63 -19.28 -13.74
N GLN A 385 -4.45 -18.33 -14.17
CA GLN A 385 -4.83 -18.16 -15.57
C GLN A 385 -3.79 -17.42 -16.42
N LYS A 386 -3.04 -16.49 -15.83
CA LYS A 386 -2.14 -15.57 -16.56
C LYS A 386 -0.67 -15.90 -16.41
N VAL A 387 -0.30 -16.53 -15.30
CA VAL A 387 1.08 -16.90 -14.93
C VAL A 387 1.06 -18.32 -14.34
N PRO A 388 0.71 -19.33 -15.14
CA PRO A 388 0.50 -20.68 -14.63
C PRO A 388 1.73 -21.24 -13.94
N ALA A 389 1.51 -22.17 -13.00
CA ALA A 389 2.56 -23.00 -12.42
C ALA A 389 3.31 -23.77 -13.52
N ARG A 390 4.54 -24.18 -13.24
CA ARG A 390 5.24 -25.15 -14.12
C ARG A 390 4.52 -26.49 -14.01
N GLU A 391 4.26 -27.10 -15.16
CA GLU A 391 3.81 -28.48 -15.24
C GLU A 391 4.82 -29.45 -14.59
#